data_668ebfa9428a1d7b62791bcbce58c3df
#
_entry.id   668ebfa9428a1d7b62791bcbce58c3df
#
_cell.length_a   1.000
_cell.length_b   1.000
_cell.length_c   1.000
_cell.angle_alpha   90.00
_cell.angle_beta   90.00
_cell.angle_gamma   90.00
#
_symmetry.space_group_name_H-M   'P 1'
#
loop_
_entity.id
_entity.type
_entity.pdbx_description
1 polymer ?
#
loop_
_entity_poly.entity_id
_entity_poly.type
_entity_poly.pdbx_seq_one_letter_code
_entity_poly.pdbx_strand_id
1 'polypeptide(L)'
;MIRNCLKTEDYSPYTIKGKFIIIRINPFEENGVTYFDEFSLSRTITKDYLIGSLIKANYPADRMDAIRNNYELVRDGAAGDKAEEYTQEYLAMQDWRAYSKELAKEIIYSKEND
;
A
#
# COMPACT_ATOMS: atom_id res chain seq x y z
N MET A 1 -5.71 -3.23 10.96
CA MET A 1 -4.48 -3.97 10.59
C MET A 1 -3.79 -4.48 11.83
N ILE A 2 -3.14 -5.62 11.70
CA ILE A 2 -2.41 -6.27 12.79
C ILE A 2 -0.93 -6.27 12.43
N ARG A 3 -0.06 -5.92 13.38
CA ARG A 3 1.39 -6.06 13.19
C ARG A 3 1.77 -7.52 13.41
N ASN A 4 2.47 -8.12 12.45
CA ASN A 4 2.86 -9.52 12.48
C ASN A 4 4.27 -9.69 11.92
N CYS A 5 4.81 -10.89 11.93
CA CYS A 5 6.13 -11.17 11.39
C CYS A 5 6.24 -12.61 10.87
N LEU A 6 7.19 -12.81 9.97
CA LEU A 6 7.59 -14.10 9.42
C LEU A 6 9.10 -14.11 9.26
N LYS A 7 9.68 -15.32 9.19
CA LYS A 7 11.05 -15.42 8.71
C LYS A 7 11.13 -14.75 7.33
N THR A 8 12.19 -14.00 7.07
CA THR A 8 12.32 -13.26 5.81
C THR A 8 12.21 -14.19 4.60
N GLU A 9 12.73 -15.40 4.68
CA GLU A 9 12.63 -16.39 3.59
C GLU A 9 11.19 -16.84 3.31
N ASP A 10 10.29 -16.72 4.28
CA ASP A 10 8.88 -17.11 4.17
C ASP A 10 7.96 -15.94 3.83
N TYR A 11 8.49 -14.71 3.83
CA TYR A 11 7.69 -13.54 3.57
C TYR A 11 7.26 -13.46 2.11
N SER A 12 5.98 -13.13 1.91
CA SER A 12 5.44 -12.71 0.63
C SER A 12 4.38 -11.63 0.87
N PRO A 13 4.10 -10.76 -0.12
CA PRO A 13 3.14 -9.68 0.09
C PRO A 13 1.69 -10.16 0.22
N TYR A 14 1.38 -11.38 -0.18
CA TYR A 14 0.03 -11.93 -0.02
C TYR A 14 0.05 -13.44 0.02
N THR A 15 -1.04 -14.00 0.57
CA THR A 15 -1.32 -15.44 0.53
C THR A 15 -2.81 -15.62 0.28
N ILE A 16 -3.16 -16.46 -0.67
CA ILE A 16 -4.57 -16.83 -0.90
C ILE A 16 -4.83 -18.09 -0.07
N LYS A 17 -5.73 -17.98 0.89
CA LYS A 17 -6.00 -19.07 1.84
C LYS A 17 -7.52 -19.24 2.02
N GLY A 18 -8.06 -20.30 1.45
CA GLY A 18 -9.49 -20.58 1.56
C GLY A 18 -10.33 -19.47 0.95
N LYS A 19 -11.20 -18.86 1.75
CA LYS A 19 -12.11 -17.79 1.33
C LYS A 19 -11.49 -16.39 1.44
N PHE A 20 -10.21 -16.31 1.83
CA PHE A 20 -9.58 -15.04 2.15
C PHE A 20 -8.30 -14.83 1.35
N ILE A 21 -7.98 -13.56 1.17
CA ILE A 21 -6.67 -13.09 0.71
C ILE A 21 -6.03 -12.41 1.92
N ILE A 22 -4.89 -12.92 2.35
CA ILE A 22 -4.10 -12.32 3.43
C ILE A 22 -3.10 -11.38 2.77
N ILE A 23 -3.12 -10.12 3.16
CA ILE A 23 -2.27 -9.07 2.57
C ILE A 23 -1.32 -8.56 3.62
N ARG A 24 -0.04 -8.41 3.22
CA ARG A 24 1.03 -7.95 4.08
C ARG A 24 1.72 -6.75 3.43
N ILE A 25 1.73 -5.63 4.14
CA ILE A 25 2.27 -4.37 3.64
C ILE A 25 3.25 -3.77 4.64
N ASN A 26 4.01 -2.77 4.17
CA ASN A 26 4.97 -2.04 4.98
C ASN A 26 6.02 -2.96 5.62
N PRO A 27 6.68 -3.83 4.83
CA PRO A 27 7.64 -4.78 5.38
C PRO A 27 8.89 -4.07 5.91
N PHE A 28 9.41 -4.59 7.02
CA PHE A 28 10.65 -4.15 7.61
C PHE A 28 11.42 -5.38 8.09
N GLU A 29 12.63 -5.58 7.56
CA GLU A 29 13.47 -6.73 7.92
C GLU A 29 14.46 -6.37 9.02
N GLU A 30 14.60 -7.29 9.99
CA GLU A 30 15.60 -7.18 11.04
C GLU A 30 16.00 -8.58 11.47
N ASN A 31 17.31 -8.88 11.38
CA ASN A 31 17.89 -10.16 11.84
C ASN A 31 17.20 -11.40 11.26
N GLY A 32 16.89 -11.38 9.96
CA GLY A 32 16.30 -12.53 9.27
C GLY A 32 14.80 -12.70 9.50
N VAL A 33 14.16 -11.72 10.14
CA VAL A 33 12.72 -11.67 10.39
C VAL A 33 12.14 -10.45 9.69
N THR A 34 11.03 -10.62 8.98
CA THR A 34 10.32 -9.52 8.35
C THR A 34 9.05 -9.23 9.14
N TYR A 35 8.93 -7.98 9.58
CA TYR A 35 7.74 -7.44 10.25
C TYR A 35 6.88 -6.70 9.24
N PHE A 36 5.59 -6.77 9.37
CA PHE A 36 4.66 -6.15 8.41
C PHE A 36 3.32 -5.87 9.05
N ASP A 37 2.52 -5.04 8.40
CA ASP A 37 1.12 -4.85 8.72
C ASP A 37 0.30 -5.86 7.91
N GLU A 38 -0.64 -6.54 8.56
CA GLU A 38 -1.43 -7.60 7.95
C GLU A 38 -2.92 -7.32 8.04
N PHE A 39 -3.64 -7.60 6.97
CA PHE A 39 -5.10 -7.58 6.96
C PHE A 39 -5.62 -8.61 5.94
N SER A 40 -6.88 -8.99 6.10
CA SER A 40 -7.51 -9.97 5.22
C SER A 40 -8.69 -9.38 4.49
N LEU A 41 -8.87 -9.81 3.24
CA LEU A 41 -10.01 -9.44 2.41
C LEU A 41 -10.66 -10.71 1.87
N SER A 42 -11.92 -10.59 1.46
CA SER A 42 -12.62 -11.69 0.82
C SER A 42 -11.96 -12.07 -0.50
N ARG A 43 -11.84 -13.37 -0.76
CA ARG A 43 -11.33 -13.87 -2.05
C ARG A 43 -12.19 -13.42 -3.24
N THR A 44 -13.45 -13.07 -3.01
CA THR A 44 -14.36 -12.62 -4.05
C THR A 44 -14.27 -11.13 -4.35
N ILE A 45 -13.38 -10.40 -3.68
CA ILE A 45 -13.20 -8.97 -3.89
C ILE A 45 -12.85 -8.67 -5.36
N THR A 46 -13.42 -7.59 -5.90
CA THR A 46 -13.09 -7.14 -7.25
C THR A 46 -11.75 -6.42 -7.26
N LYS A 47 -11.15 -6.33 -8.46
CA LYS A 47 -9.86 -5.64 -8.63
C LYS A 47 -9.93 -4.19 -8.14
N ASP A 48 -11.01 -3.46 -8.47
CA ASP A 48 -11.15 -2.06 -8.09
C ASP A 48 -11.25 -1.88 -6.57
N TYR A 49 -12.01 -2.74 -5.90
CA TYR A 49 -12.09 -2.72 -4.44
C TYR A 49 -10.76 -3.09 -3.79
N LEU A 50 -10.05 -4.03 -4.36
CA LEU A 50 -8.74 -4.43 -3.88
C LEU A 50 -7.74 -3.27 -3.98
N ILE A 51 -7.70 -2.59 -5.12
CA ILE A 51 -6.85 -1.40 -5.31
C ILE A 51 -7.20 -0.34 -4.26
N GLY A 52 -8.48 -0.03 -4.11
CA GLY A 52 -8.94 0.95 -3.14
C GLY A 52 -8.55 0.59 -1.71
N SER A 53 -8.68 -0.67 -1.33
CA SER A 53 -8.30 -1.14 0.02
C SER A 53 -6.81 -1.01 0.26
N LEU A 54 -5.97 -1.34 -0.72
CA LEU A 54 -4.52 -1.20 -0.62
C LEU A 54 -4.10 0.27 -0.49
N ILE A 55 -4.69 1.15 -1.30
CA ILE A 55 -4.38 2.58 -1.24
C ILE A 55 -4.77 3.14 0.13
N LYS A 56 -5.99 2.86 0.58
CA LYS A 56 -6.51 3.32 1.87
C LYS A 56 -5.70 2.86 3.07
N ALA A 57 -5.07 1.69 2.97
CA ALA A 57 -4.30 1.12 4.07
C ALA A 57 -3.19 2.07 4.54
N ASN A 58 -2.55 2.79 3.61
CA ASN A 58 -1.51 3.77 3.93
C ASN A 58 -1.95 5.22 3.72
N TYR A 59 -2.94 5.46 2.86
CA TYR A 59 -3.36 6.80 2.47
C TYR A 59 -4.89 6.91 2.48
N PRO A 60 -5.51 7.11 3.66
CA PRO A 60 -6.93 7.43 3.73
C PRO A 60 -7.24 8.70 2.92
N ALA A 61 -8.49 8.87 2.50
CA ALA A 61 -8.89 9.94 1.59
C ALA A 61 -8.49 11.35 2.09
N ASP A 62 -8.68 11.64 3.37
CA ASP A 62 -8.33 12.92 3.97
C ASP A 62 -6.82 13.17 3.94
N ARG A 63 -6.01 12.14 4.14
CA ARG A 63 -4.55 12.25 4.05
C ARG A 63 -4.12 12.51 2.61
N MET A 64 -4.73 11.81 1.63
CA MET A 64 -4.43 12.04 0.21
C MET A 64 -4.77 13.48 -0.19
N ASP A 65 -5.91 13.99 0.27
CA ASP A 65 -6.33 15.36 -0.03
C ASP A 65 -5.32 16.37 0.55
N ALA A 66 -4.88 16.16 1.78
CA ALA A 66 -3.87 17.03 2.40
C ALA A 66 -2.56 17.04 1.61
N ILE A 67 -2.10 15.84 1.21
CA ILE A 67 -0.86 15.71 0.43
C ILE A 67 -0.98 16.41 -0.93
N ARG A 68 -2.11 16.25 -1.61
CA ARG A 68 -2.36 16.90 -2.90
C ARG A 68 -2.43 18.41 -2.75
N ASN A 69 -3.12 18.92 -1.74
CA ASN A 69 -3.23 20.36 -1.49
C ASN A 69 -1.85 20.97 -1.21
N ASN A 70 -1.02 20.29 -0.43
CA ASN A 70 0.34 20.73 -0.16
C ASN A 70 1.20 20.74 -1.42
N TYR A 71 1.03 19.75 -2.29
CA TYR A 71 1.77 19.69 -3.55
C TYR A 71 1.34 20.80 -4.52
N GLU A 72 0.07 21.19 -4.51
CA GLU A 72 -0.38 22.34 -5.29
C GLU A 72 0.35 23.61 -4.89
N LEU A 73 0.62 23.80 -3.59
CA LEU A 73 1.42 24.93 -3.11
C LEU A 73 2.83 24.89 -3.69
N VAL A 74 3.43 23.69 -3.82
CA VAL A 74 4.75 23.54 -4.44
C VAL A 74 4.71 24.00 -5.90
N ARG A 75 3.71 23.54 -6.66
CA ARG A 75 3.57 23.91 -8.09
C ARG A 75 3.34 25.39 -8.26
N ASP A 76 2.65 26.03 -7.33
CA ASP A 76 2.36 27.46 -7.37
C ASP A 76 3.50 28.32 -6.82
N GLY A 77 4.59 27.70 -6.36
CA GLY A 77 5.72 28.42 -5.77
C GLY A 77 5.42 29.01 -4.39
N ALA A 78 4.40 28.50 -3.71
CA ALA A 78 3.91 29.04 -2.43
C ALA A 78 4.24 28.18 -1.22
N ALA A 79 5.02 27.10 -1.37
CA ALA A 79 5.32 26.18 -0.28
C ALA A 79 6.49 26.63 0.60
N GLY A 80 7.30 27.59 0.15
CA GLY A 80 8.45 28.09 0.89
C GLY A 80 9.47 26.98 1.20
N ASP A 81 9.92 26.90 2.43
CA ASP A 81 10.88 25.89 2.88
C ASP A 81 10.30 24.48 3.01
N LYS A 82 8.99 24.33 2.85
CA LYS A 82 8.30 23.04 2.88
C LYS A 82 8.23 22.35 1.51
N ALA A 83 8.71 23.00 0.44
CA ALA A 83 8.57 22.50 -0.93
C ALA A 83 9.15 21.09 -1.11
N GLU A 84 10.34 20.83 -0.58
CA GLU A 84 10.97 19.52 -0.69
C GLU A 84 10.19 18.45 0.08
N GLU A 85 9.79 18.73 1.31
CA GLU A 85 9.00 17.81 2.14
C GLU A 85 7.68 17.44 1.45
N TYR A 86 6.95 18.43 0.96
CA TYR A 86 5.66 18.20 0.30
C TYR A 86 5.82 17.43 -1.02
N THR A 87 6.89 17.69 -1.74
CA THR A 87 7.19 16.95 -2.98
C THR A 87 7.48 15.48 -2.66
N GLN A 88 8.28 15.19 -1.63
CA GLN A 88 8.60 13.83 -1.24
C GLN A 88 7.37 13.06 -0.76
N GLU A 89 6.50 13.71 0.00
CA GLU A 89 5.24 13.10 0.44
C GLU A 89 4.34 12.73 -0.75
N TYR A 90 4.25 13.63 -1.72
CA TYR A 90 3.47 13.40 -2.93
C TYR A 90 4.01 12.23 -3.75
N LEU A 91 5.32 12.18 -3.96
CA LEU A 91 5.97 11.11 -4.72
C LEU A 91 5.81 9.76 -4.02
N ALA A 92 5.96 9.72 -2.70
CA ALA A 92 5.75 8.50 -1.92
C ALA A 92 4.32 7.98 -2.05
N MET A 93 3.33 8.88 -2.04
CA MET A 93 1.93 8.52 -2.24
C MET A 93 1.71 7.96 -3.64
N GLN A 94 2.28 8.57 -4.68
CA GLN A 94 2.15 8.08 -6.05
C GLN A 94 2.81 6.71 -6.23
N ASP A 95 3.96 6.49 -5.60
CA ASP A 95 4.63 5.19 -5.62
C ASP A 95 3.77 4.12 -4.98
N TRP A 96 3.14 4.41 -3.85
CA TRP A 96 2.25 3.46 -3.18
C TRP A 96 1.03 3.14 -4.04
N ARG A 97 0.45 4.14 -4.70
CA ARG A 97 -0.68 3.91 -5.61
C ARG A 97 -0.30 3.01 -6.78
N ALA A 98 0.87 3.24 -7.37
CA ALA A 98 1.37 2.40 -8.47
C ALA A 98 1.61 0.96 -7.99
N TYR A 99 2.26 0.79 -6.86
CA TYR A 99 2.47 -0.52 -6.24
C TYR A 99 1.16 -1.23 -5.96
N SER A 100 0.16 -0.52 -5.43
CA SER A 100 -1.15 -1.08 -5.11
C SER A 100 -1.84 -1.64 -6.36
N LYS A 101 -1.75 -0.94 -7.48
CA LYS A 101 -2.32 -1.39 -8.76
C LYS A 101 -1.64 -2.66 -9.26
N GLU A 102 -0.31 -2.71 -9.20
CA GLU A 102 0.45 -3.87 -9.65
C GLU A 102 0.21 -5.09 -8.75
N LEU A 103 0.20 -4.89 -7.43
CA LEU A 103 -0.09 -5.97 -6.50
C LEU A 103 -1.50 -6.51 -6.69
N ALA A 104 -2.49 -5.64 -6.85
CA ALA A 104 -3.86 -6.05 -7.08
C ALA A 104 -3.98 -6.89 -8.36
N LYS A 105 -3.32 -6.46 -9.43
CA LYS A 105 -3.30 -7.19 -10.70
C LYS A 105 -2.72 -8.59 -10.51
N GLU A 106 -1.63 -8.72 -9.78
CA GLU A 106 -0.99 -9.99 -9.48
C GLU A 106 -1.91 -10.91 -8.65
N ILE A 107 -2.53 -10.36 -7.61
CA ILE A 107 -3.45 -11.11 -6.75
C ILE A 107 -4.66 -11.63 -7.54
N ILE A 108 -5.28 -10.77 -8.33
CA ILE A 108 -6.44 -11.17 -9.16
C ILE A 108 -6.05 -12.28 -10.13
N TYR A 109 -4.91 -12.15 -10.78
CA TYR A 109 -4.40 -13.21 -11.68
C TYR A 109 -4.21 -14.53 -10.90
N SER A 110 -3.56 -14.47 -9.75
CA SER A 110 -3.26 -15.66 -8.94
C SER A 110 -4.52 -16.38 -8.47
N LYS A 111 -5.53 -15.64 -8.00
CA LYS A 111 -6.76 -16.28 -7.52
C LYS A 111 -7.60 -16.88 -8.63
N GLU A 112 -7.51 -16.36 -9.85
CA GLU A 112 -8.24 -16.88 -11.01
C GLU A 112 -7.57 -18.10 -11.61
N ASN A 113 -6.26 -18.26 -11.39
CA ASN A 113 -5.47 -19.37 -11.93
C ASN A 113 -5.02 -20.38 -10.86
N ASP A 114 -5.61 -20.29 -9.71
CA ASP A 114 -5.28 -21.14 -8.56
C ASP A 114 -6.09 -22.44 -8.60
#